data_e4ba2539e9d6e27e022b334990d5cc67
#
_entry.id   e4ba2539e9d6e27e022b334990d5cc67
#
_cell.length_a   1.000
_cell.length_b   1.000
_cell.length_c   1.000
_cell.angle_alpha   90.00
_cell.angle_beta   90.00
_cell.angle_gamma   90.00
#
_symmetry.space_group_name_H-M   'P 1'
#
loop_
_entity.id
_entity.type
_entity.pdbx_description
1 polymer ?
#
loop_
_entity_poly.entity_id
_entity_poly.type
_entity_poly.pdbx_seq_one_letter_code
_entity_poly.pdbx_strand_id
1 'polypeptide(L)'
;QLFYDDQVLARKPETPTLLENKGRYSVWFKPHGLLSQGSQWGDHCSLLRLAEIELNTPCFLVHRLDADAAGLMLIAHDGKAAAALSELFAGRAMTKIYRARVAGNLMADDLRLDTPLDGKDSISRVTTLSRDEESDTTDVQVRIETGRKHQIRRHLAGIGHPIVGDRLYGAASAAGLQLTAVELAFQCPVTRKAQVFRLPEQRP
;
A
#
# COMPACT_ATOMS: atom_id res chain seq x y z
N GLN A 1 -1.28 15.60 32.56
CA GLN A 1 -1.24 16.64 31.53
C GLN A 1 -1.19 15.94 30.17
N LEU A 2 -2.28 15.99 29.40
CA LEU A 2 -2.32 15.53 28.01
C LEU A 2 -1.61 16.59 27.17
N PHE A 3 -0.41 16.30 26.69
CA PHE A 3 0.26 17.14 25.72
C PHE A 3 -0.36 16.84 24.34
N TYR A 4 -1.19 17.74 23.85
CA TYR A 4 -1.64 17.75 22.46
C TYR A 4 -0.60 18.50 21.65
N ASP A 5 -0.09 17.85 20.61
CA ASP A 5 0.71 18.54 19.59
C ASP A 5 -0.26 19.21 18.63
N ASP A 6 -0.39 20.53 18.74
CA ASP A 6 -1.29 21.33 17.89
C ASP A 6 -0.98 21.18 16.40
N GLN A 7 0.26 20.86 16.02
CA GLN A 7 0.64 20.59 14.63
C GLN A 7 0.04 19.27 14.12
N VAL A 8 -0.13 18.27 14.98
CA VAL A 8 -0.79 17.02 14.62
C VAL A 8 -2.30 17.23 14.45
N LEU A 9 -2.92 18.03 15.31
CA LEU A 9 -4.34 18.37 15.23
C LEU A 9 -4.68 19.25 14.02
N ALA A 10 -3.75 20.10 13.58
CA ALA A 10 -3.90 20.99 12.42
C ALA A 10 -3.71 20.27 11.08
N ARG A 11 -3.20 19.04 11.05
CA ARG A 11 -3.05 18.25 9.83
C ARG A 11 -4.41 17.97 9.21
N LYS A 12 -4.61 18.47 7.98
CA LYS A 12 -5.70 18.05 7.11
C LYS A 12 -5.14 16.97 6.19
N PRO A 13 -5.42 15.68 6.46
CA PRO A 13 -4.99 14.62 5.55
C PRO A 13 -5.74 14.75 4.23
N GLU A 14 -5.14 14.29 3.14
CA GLU A 14 -5.88 14.08 1.90
C GLU A 14 -7.02 13.09 2.16
N THR A 15 -8.18 13.36 1.58
CA THR A 15 -9.37 12.54 1.79
C THR A 15 -9.25 11.22 1.02
N PRO A 16 -9.39 10.06 1.68
CA PRO A 16 -9.43 8.79 0.97
C PRO A 16 -10.72 8.70 0.14
N THR A 17 -10.71 7.89 -0.91
CA THR A 17 -11.88 7.70 -1.77
C THR A 17 -12.45 6.31 -1.59
N LEU A 18 -13.74 6.20 -1.28
CA LEU A 18 -14.48 4.94 -1.34
C LEU A 18 -14.68 4.55 -2.82
N LEU A 19 -14.07 3.45 -3.23
CA LEU A 19 -14.18 2.93 -4.61
C LEU A 19 -15.37 1.98 -4.77
N GLU A 20 -15.51 1.05 -3.83
CA GLU A 20 -16.62 0.09 -3.84
C GLU A 20 -17.05 -0.29 -2.41
N ASN A 21 -18.35 -0.41 -2.19
CA ASN A 21 -18.92 -0.98 -0.96
C ASN A 21 -19.55 -2.36 -1.30
N LYS A 22 -19.01 -3.43 -0.71
CA LYS A 22 -19.46 -4.82 -0.88
C LYS A 22 -20.33 -5.30 0.29
N GLY A 23 -20.88 -4.40 1.09
CA GLY A 23 -21.70 -4.67 2.27
C GLY A 23 -20.87 -5.03 3.50
N ARG A 24 -20.20 -6.18 3.50
CA ARG A 24 -19.38 -6.63 4.64
C ARG A 24 -17.92 -6.15 4.62
N TYR A 25 -17.49 -5.56 3.53
CA TYR A 25 -16.20 -4.87 3.38
C TYR A 25 -16.30 -3.82 2.29
N SER A 26 -15.36 -2.91 2.27
CA SER A 26 -15.23 -1.86 1.26
C SER A 26 -13.82 -1.78 0.72
N VAL A 27 -13.71 -1.20 -0.47
CA VAL A 27 -12.45 -0.96 -1.18
C VAL A 27 -12.23 0.53 -1.24
N TRP A 28 -11.06 0.97 -0.80
CA TRP A 28 -10.70 2.38 -0.72
C TRP A 28 -9.41 2.67 -1.48
N PHE A 29 -9.32 3.88 -1.99
CA PHE A 29 -8.06 4.47 -2.37
C PHE A 29 -7.52 5.27 -1.17
N LYS A 30 -6.37 4.87 -0.65
CA LYS A 30 -5.62 5.61 0.36
C LYS A 30 -4.63 6.56 -0.33
N PRO A 31 -4.72 7.88 -0.15
CA PRO A 31 -3.73 8.80 -0.69
C PRO A 31 -2.38 8.71 0.04
N HIS A 32 -1.36 9.34 -0.54
CA HIS A 32 -0.06 9.53 0.10
C HIS A 32 -0.20 10.33 1.40
N GLY A 33 0.65 10.04 2.38
CA GLY A 33 0.67 10.78 3.65
C GLY A 33 -0.41 10.38 4.65
N LEU A 34 -1.49 9.70 4.22
CA LEU A 34 -2.55 9.22 5.12
C LEU A 34 -2.12 7.93 5.81
N LEU A 35 -2.31 7.85 7.12
CA LEU A 35 -2.09 6.61 7.89
C LEU A 35 -3.14 5.55 7.53
N SER A 36 -2.78 4.27 7.56
CA SER A 36 -3.76 3.16 7.44
C SER A 36 -4.62 3.05 8.69
N GLN A 37 -4.03 3.20 9.87
CA GLN A 37 -4.71 3.26 11.16
C GLN A 37 -4.11 4.37 12.01
N GLY A 38 -4.86 4.85 12.98
CA GLY A 38 -4.41 5.85 13.93
C GLY A 38 -3.24 5.37 14.79
N SER A 39 -2.58 6.33 15.39
CA SER A 39 -1.61 6.13 16.46
C SER A 39 -2.22 6.63 17.77
N GLN A 40 -1.60 6.30 18.91
CA GLN A 40 -2.02 6.85 20.22
C GLN A 40 -1.96 8.39 20.29
N TRP A 41 -1.37 9.06 19.29
CA TRP A 41 -1.20 10.52 19.22
C TRP A 41 -2.12 11.19 18.19
N GLY A 42 -2.86 10.44 17.37
CA GLY A 42 -3.76 11.00 16.36
C GLY A 42 -4.49 9.93 15.58
N ASP A 43 -5.75 9.70 15.91
CA ASP A 43 -6.59 8.73 15.22
C ASP A 43 -7.35 9.35 14.05
N HIS A 44 -7.65 10.65 14.12
CA HIS A 44 -8.45 11.39 13.13
C HIS A 44 -7.83 11.46 11.73
N CYS A 45 -6.52 11.23 11.60
CA CYS A 45 -5.78 11.25 10.33
C CYS A 45 -5.47 9.83 9.83
N SER A 46 -6.42 8.90 9.92
CA SER A 46 -6.24 7.55 9.41
C SER A 46 -7.39 7.12 8.50
N LEU A 47 -7.06 6.28 7.50
CA LEU A 47 -8.07 5.71 6.62
C LEU A 47 -9.16 4.97 7.41
N LEU A 48 -8.77 4.18 8.41
CA LEU A 48 -9.71 3.41 9.23
C LEU A 48 -10.74 4.34 9.88
N ARG A 49 -10.29 5.42 10.50
CA ARG A 49 -11.20 6.37 11.18
C ARG A 49 -12.09 7.13 10.20
N LEU A 50 -11.54 7.57 9.08
CA LEU A 50 -12.31 8.25 8.04
C LEU A 50 -13.36 7.33 7.41
N ALA A 51 -13.05 6.05 7.20
CA ALA A 51 -14.00 5.05 6.73
C ALA A 51 -15.14 4.81 7.73
N GLU A 52 -14.85 4.74 9.04
CA GLU A 52 -15.88 4.64 10.09
C GLU A 52 -16.85 5.81 10.08
N ILE A 53 -16.31 7.03 9.91
CA ILE A 53 -17.12 8.25 9.85
C ILE A 53 -18.00 8.25 8.60
N GLU A 54 -17.43 7.97 7.42
CA GLU A 54 -18.16 8.01 6.16
C GLU A 54 -19.23 6.93 6.05
N LEU A 55 -18.92 5.71 6.52
CA LEU A 55 -19.86 4.59 6.47
C LEU A 55 -20.82 4.55 7.67
N ASN A 56 -20.58 5.35 8.71
CA ASN A 56 -21.31 5.34 9.98
C ASN A 56 -21.44 3.90 10.54
N THR A 57 -20.37 3.12 10.51
CA THR A 57 -20.32 1.74 10.98
C THR A 57 -18.93 1.41 11.55
N PRO A 58 -18.82 0.48 12.51
CA PRO A 58 -17.52 -0.02 12.94
C PRO A 58 -16.73 -0.61 11.77
N CYS A 59 -15.44 -0.27 11.71
CA CYS A 59 -14.54 -0.71 10.67
C CYS A 59 -13.33 -1.44 11.25
N PHE A 60 -12.79 -2.39 10.49
CA PHE A 60 -11.68 -3.24 10.92
C PHE A 60 -10.60 -3.27 9.84
N LEU A 61 -9.36 -3.02 10.25
CA LEU A 61 -8.22 -3.10 9.37
C LEU A 61 -7.84 -4.57 9.14
N VAL A 62 -7.68 -4.97 7.89
CA VAL A 62 -7.29 -6.33 7.50
C VAL A 62 -5.88 -6.41 6.93
N HIS A 63 -5.34 -5.30 6.45
CA HIS A 63 -3.96 -5.09 6.05
C HIS A 63 -3.59 -3.61 6.13
N ARG A 64 -2.34 -3.30 5.83
CA ARG A 64 -1.87 -1.91 5.88
C ARG A 64 -0.96 -1.57 4.70
N LEU A 65 -0.97 -0.29 4.34
CA LEU A 65 0.06 0.37 3.53
C LEU A 65 0.87 1.31 4.42
N ASP A 66 2.11 1.59 4.02
CA ASP A 66 2.90 2.64 4.65
C ASP A 66 2.20 3.99 4.49
N ALA A 67 2.43 4.94 5.40
CA ALA A 67 1.84 6.27 5.31
C ALA A 67 2.17 6.94 3.97
N ASP A 68 3.43 6.85 3.56
CA ASP A 68 3.94 7.48 2.33
C ASP A 68 3.52 6.75 1.04
N ALA A 69 3.01 5.51 1.11
CA ALA A 69 2.49 4.78 -0.05
C ALA A 69 1.01 5.10 -0.29
N ALA A 70 0.59 5.11 -1.55
CA ALA A 70 -0.81 5.24 -1.94
C ALA A 70 -1.41 3.91 -2.41
N GLY A 71 -2.72 3.89 -2.66
CA GLY A 71 -3.37 2.82 -3.41
C GLY A 71 -4.48 2.08 -2.68
N LEU A 72 -4.80 0.91 -3.22
CA LEU A 72 -5.94 0.09 -2.80
C LEU A 72 -5.79 -0.47 -1.40
N MET A 73 -6.83 -0.29 -0.59
CA MET A 73 -6.97 -0.91 0.73
C MET A 73 -8.37 -1.50 0.92
N LEU A 74 -8.43 -2.63 1.63
CA LEU A 74 -9.68 -3.26 2.07
C LEU A 74 -9.94 -2.92 3.53
N ILE A 75 -11.17 -2.55 3.83
CA ILE A 75 -11.68 -2.30 5.18
C ILE A 75 -12.88 -3.22 5.41
N ALA A 76 -12.86 -4.04 6.45
CA ALA A 76 -13.99 -4.88 6.82
C ALA A 76 -14.97 -4.14 7.74
N HIS A 77 -16.25 -4.52 7.69
CA HIS A 77 -17.31 -3.86 8.47
C HIS A 77 -17.83 -4.74 9.61
N ASP A 78 -17.33 -5.96 9.74
CA ASP A 78 -17.62 -6.84 10.87
C ASP A 78 -16.44 -7.77 11.17
N GLY A 79 -16.40 -8.32 12.40
CA GLY A 79 -15.30 -9.16 12.86
C GLY A 79 -15.11 -10.46 12.08
N LYS A 80 -16.19 -11.06 11.53
CA LYS A 80 -16.10 -12.30 10.73
C LYS A 80 -15.45 -12.01 9.37
N ALA A 81 -15.86 -10.91 8.71
CA ALA A 81 -15.24 -10.46 7.47
C ALA A 81 -13.78 -10.06 7.69
N ALA A 82 -13.49 -9.38 8.82
CA ALA A 82 -12.12 -8.99 9.18
C ALA A 82 -11.21 -10.20 9.36
N ALA A 83 -11.63 -11.21 10.12
CA ALA A 83 -10.86 -12.44 10.31
C ALA A 83 -10.60 -13.15 8.98
N ALA A 84 -11.66 -13.39 8.20
CA ALA A 84 -11.55 -14.11 6.91
C ALA A 84 -10.68 -13.38 5.88
N LEU A 85 -10.77 -12.05 5.77
CA LEU A 85 -9.90 -11.27 4.88
C LEU A 85 -8.46 -11.23 5.40
N SER A 86 -8.24 -11.11 6.71
CA SER A 86 -6.89 -11.13 7.29
C SER A 86 -6.18 -12.46 7.02
N GLU A 87 -6.89 -13.58 7.05
CA GLU A 87 -6.36 -14.91 6.70
C GLU A 87 -5.88 -14.96 5.25
N LEU A 88 -6.56 -14.33 4.29
CA LEU A 88 -6.11 -14.27 2.90
C LEU A 88 -4.77 -13.53 2.76
N PHE A 89 -4.59 -12.42 3.51
CA PHE A 89 -3.31 -11.70 3.52
C PHE A 89 -2.20 -12.52 4.18
N ALA A 90 -2.47 -13.17 5.29
CA ALA A 90 -1.51 -14.01 6.02
C ALA A 90 -1.15 -15.28 5.24
N GLY A 91 -2.13 -15.94 4.61
CA GLY A 91 -2.01 -17.18 3.85
C GLY A 91 -1.46 -17.02 2.43
N ARG A 92 -1.07 -15.81 2.02
CA ARG A 92 -0.59 -15.50 0.66
C ARG A 92 -1.61 -15.80 -0.45
N ALA A 93 -2.88 -15.89 -0.13
CA ALA A 93 -3.97 -16.12 -1.08
C ALA A 93 -4.47 -14.82 -1.75
N MET A 94 -3.88 -13.69 -1.39
CA MET A 94 -4.15 -12.38 -1.96
C MET A 94 -3.08 -12.02 -2.98
N THR A 95 -3.47 -11.80 -4.24
CA THR A 95 -2.60 -11.14 -5.22
C THR A 95 -2.50 -9.66 -4.91
N LYS A 96 -1.29 -9.14 -4.81
CA LYS A 96 -0.98 -7.74 -4.52
C LYS A 96 0.00 -7.24 -5.56
N ILE A 97 -0.43 -6.26 -6.36
CA ILE A 97 0.40 -5.64 -7.39
C ILE A 97 0.53 -4.16 -7.08
N TYR A 98 1.76 -3.68 -7.19
CA TYR A 98 2.14 -2.30 -6.98
C TYR A 98 2.77 -1.76 -8.26
N ARG A 99 2.67 -0.44 -8.47
CA ARG A 99 3.52 0.30 -9.38
C ARG A 99 4.47 1.18 -8.58
N ALA A 100 5.70 1.26 -9.05
CA ALA A 100 6.72 2.12 -8.48
C ALA A 100 7.56 2.75 -9.59
N ARG A 101 8.06 3.95 -9.33
CA ARG A 101 9.13 4.56 -10.12
C ARG A 101 10.42 4.46 -9.31
N VAL A 102 11.44 3.87 -9.89
CA VAL A 102 12.75 3.71 -9.26
C VAL A 102 13.80 4.62 -9.91
N ALA A 103 14.80 5.00 -9.14
CA ALA A 103 15.95 5.75 -9.62
C ALA A 103 16.89 4.84 -10.42
N GLY A 104 17.45 5.40 -11.47
CA GLY A 104 18.37 4.73 -12.38
C GLY A 104 17.67 3.85 -13.43
N ASN A 105 18.44 3.49 -14.45
CA ASN A 105 18.00 2.64 -15.54
C ASN A 105 18.12 1.16 -15.14
N LEU A 106 17.03 0.53 -14.71
CA LEU A 106 16.98 -0.89 -14.38
C LEU A 106 17.02 -1.72 -15.66
N MET A 107 18.17 -2.33 -15.96
CA MET A 107 18.38 -3.05 -17.22
C MET A 107 17.60 -4.36 -17.36
N ALA A 108 17.31 -5.04 -16.24
CA ALA A 108 16.56 -6.29 -16.26
C ALA A 108 15.06 -6.05 -16.49
N ASP A 109 14.45 -6.86 -17.35
CA ASP A 109 13.01 -6.78 -17.62
C ASP A 109 12.17 -7.49 -16.55
N ASP A 110 12.66 -8.60 -16.02
CA ASP A 110 12.03 -9.35 -14.93
C ASP A 110 13.05 -9.76 -13.87
N LEU A 111 12.70 -9.53 -12.60
CA LEU A 111 13.53 -9.88 -11.45
C LEU A 111 12.72 -10.58 -10.38
N ARG A 112 13.33 -11.57 -9.74
CA ARG A 112 12.86 -12.11 -8.48
C ARG A 112 13.81 -11.67 -7.36
N LEU A 113 13.28 -10.90 -6.42
CA LEU A 113 14.01 -10.42 -5.24
C LEU A 113 13.50 -11.21 -4.02
N ASP A 114 14.40 -11.98 -3.40
CA ASP A 114 14.06 -12.88 -2.29
C ASP A 114 15.00 -12.75 -1.08
N THR A 115 15.75 -11.65 -1.01
CA THR A 115 16.56 -11.32 0.17
C THR A 115 15.68 -11.29 1.42
N PRO A 116 15.98 -12.09 2.48
CA PRO A 116 15.21 -12.09 3.70
C PRO A 116 15.20 -10.72 4.38
N LEU A 117 14.06 -10.33 4.91
CA LEU A 117 13.89 -9.08 5.64
C LEU A 117 13.57 -9.35 7.12
N ASP A 118 14.39 -8.82 8.01
CA ASP A 118 14.29 -9.04 9.47
C ASP A 118 14.29 -10.54 9.82
N GLY A 119 15.16 -11.33 9.15
CA GLY A 119 15.29 -12.76 9.34
C GLY A 119 14.11 -13.59 8.81
N LYS A 120 13.21 -13.01 8.01
CA LYS A 120 12.02 -13.68 7.49
C LYS A 120 12.01 -13.67 5.97
N ASP A 121 11.57 -14.78 5.37
CA ASP A 121 11.39 -14.88 3.93
C ASP A 121 10.56 -13.72 3.39
N SER A 122 11.04 -13.13 2.32
CA SER A 122 10.34 -12.08 1.59
C SER A 122 10.56 -12.26 0.09
N ILE A 123 9.49 -12.18 -0.70
CA ILE A 123 9.55 -12.40 -2.15
C ILE A 123 8.80 -11.28 -2.85
N SER A 124 9.53 -10.60 -3.75
CA SER A 124 8.99 -9.60 -4.67
C SER A 124 9.38 -9.98 -6.11
N ARG A 125 8.42 -9.96 -7.03
CA ARG A 125 8.64 -10.11 -8.47
C ARG A 125 8.48 -8.76 -9.11
N VAL A 126 9.51 -8.31 -9.80
CA VAL A 126 9.59 -6.99 -10.43
C VAL A 126 9.59 -7.19 -11.93
N THR A 127 8.70 -6.49 -12.62
CA THR A 127 8.66 -6.43 -14.09
C THR A 127 8.83 -4.97 -14.49
N THR A 128 9.78 -4.69 -15.37
CA THR A 128 10.02 -3.35 -15.92
C THR A 128 8.90 -3.02 -16.93
N LEU A 129 8.29 -1.85 -16.77
CA LEU A 129 7.24 -1.36 -17.64
C LEU A 129 7.78 -0.39 -18.69
N SER A 130 8.59 0.57 -18.27
CA SER A 130 9.22 1.56 -19.15
C SER A 130 10.48 2.12 -18.50
N ARG A 131 11.38 2.63 -19.34
CA ARG A 131 12.60 3.33 -18.93
C ARG A 131 12.53 4.75 -19.47
N ASP A 132 12.91 5.69 -18.65
CA ASP A 132 13.00 7.11 -19.02
C ASP A 132 14.48 7.53 -18.85
N GLU A 133 15.18 7.60 -19.97
CA GLU A 133 16.61 7.96 -19.99
C GLU A 133 16.84 9.42 -19.63
N GLU A 134 15.87 10.30 -19.91
CA GLU A 134 16.01 11.74 -19.63
C GLU A 134 15.97 12.01 -18.12
N SER A 135 15.06 11.37 -17.40
CA SER A 135 14.95 11.48 -15.94
C SER A 135 15.79 10.48 -15.17
N ASP A 136 16.51 9.57 -15.86
CA ASP A 136 17.22 8.42 -15.28
C ASP A 136 16.35 7.68 -14.28
N THR A 137 15.16 7.24 -14.73
CA THR A 137 14.21 6.50 -13.92
C THR A 137 13.61 5.31 -14.67
N THR A 138 13.10 4.35 -13.91
CA THR A 138 12.40 3.18 -14.47
C THR A 138 11.07 3.00 -13.77
N ASP A 139 9.99 2.85 -14.55
CA ASP A 139 8.68 2.45 -14.02
C ASP A 139 8.61 0.92 -13.95
N VAL A 140 8.24 0.40 -12.80
CA VAL A 140 8.17 -1.04 -12.55
C VAL A 140 6.83 -1.45 -11.96
N GLN A 141 6.41 -2.66 -12.30
CA GLN A 141 5.34 -3.37 -11.61
C GLN A 141 5.95 -4.35 -10.61
N VAL A 142 5.44 -4.38 -9.40
CA VAL A 142 5.93 -5.28 -8.35
C VAL A 142 4.79 -6.13 -7.81
N ARG A 143 4.86 -7.44 -7.99
CA ARG A 143 4.00 -8.42 -7.33
C ARG A 143 4.68 -8.94 -6.08
N ILE A 144 4.05 -8.81 -4.92
CA ILE A 144 4.59 -9.35 -3.67
C ILE A 144 3.85 -10.62 -3.23
N GLU A 145 4.62 -11.64 -2.84
CA GLU A 145 4.09 -12.90 -2.30
C GLU A 145 4.00 -12.87 -0.77
N THR A 146 4.81 -12.04 -0.14
CA THR A 146 4.86 -11.79 1.29
C THR A 146 4.50 -10.34 1.60
N GLY A 147 4.36 -9.96 2.88
CA GLY A 147 4.02 -8.60 3.30
C GLY A 147 4.90 -8.13 4.46
N ARG A 148 6.22 -7.99 4.25
CA ARG A 148 7.14 -7.49 5.27
C ARG A 148 7.14 -5.96 5.30
N LYS A 149 7.54 -5.40 6.45
CA LYS A 149 7.66 -3.94 6.60
C LYS A 149 8.59 -3.37 5.54
N HIS A 150 8.10 -2.39 4.78
CA HIS A 150 8.80 -1.70 3.69
C HIS A 150 9.41 -2.65 2.63
N GLN A 151 8.79 -3.82 2.39
CA GLN A 151 9.39 -4.89 1.59
C GLN A 151 9.84 -4.41 0.21
N ILE A 152 8.97 -3.79 -0.58
CA ILE A 152 9.28 -3.32 -1.94
C ILE A 152 10.40 -2.28 -1.89
N ARG A 153 10.30 -1.33 -0.98
CA ARG A 153 11.26 -0.24 -0.80
C ARG A 153 12.66 -0.79 -0.50
N ARG A 154 12.76 -1.74 0.45
CA ARG A 154 14.02 -2.38 0.88
C ARG A 154 14.60 -3.25 -0.23
N HIS A 155 13.78 -4.03 -0.93
CA HIS A 155 14.22 -4.88 -2.02
C HIS A 155 14.80 -4.07 -3.19
N LEU A 156 14.08 -3.03 -3.64
CA LEU A 156 14.52 -2.19 -4.75
C LEU A 156 15.78 -1.37 -4.39
N ALA A 157 15.84 -0.80 -3.18
CA ALA A 157 17.04 -0.12 -2.70
C ALA A 157 18.23 -1.08 -2.56
N GLY A 158 17.99 -2.32 -2.13
CA GLY A 158 19.02 -3.35 -1.98
C GLY A 158 19.72 -3.75 -3.27
N ILE A 159 19.08 -3.53 -4.42
CA ILE A 159 19.66 -3.74 -5.76
C ILE A 159 20.16 -2.44 -6.42
N GLY A 160 20.23 -1.33 -5.68
CA GLY A 160 20.72 -0.04 -6.16
C GLY A 160 19.70 0.81 -6.91
N HIS A 161 18.42 0.43 -6.92
CA HIS A 161 17.33 1.15 -7.57
C HIS A 161 16.25 1.57 -6.55
N PRO A 162 16.54 2.50 -5.62
CA PRO A 162 15.56 2.95 -4.63
C PRO A 162 14.37 3.61 -5.32
N ILE A 163 13.19 3.54 -4.68
CA ILE A 163 11.99 4.20 -5.18
C ILE A 163 12.19 5.72 -5.13
N VAL A 164 11.80 6.41 -6.17
CA VAL A 164 11.84 7.88 -6.22
C VAL A 164 10.99 8.46 -5.10
N GLY A 165 11.56 9.42 -4.34
CA GLY A 165 10.91 10.04 -3.18
C GLY A 165 10.95 9.21 -1.89
N ASP A 166 11.67 8.10 -1.87
CA ASP A 166 11.86 7.31 -0.64
C ASP A 166 12.90 7.95 0.28
N ARG A 167 12.43 8.70 1.27
CA ARG A 167 13.28 9.39 2.26
C ARG A 167 14.04 8.45 3.22
N LEU A 168 13.70 7.16 3.27
CA LEU A 168 14.35 6.21 4.18
C LEU A 168 15.41 5.34 3.49
N TYR A 169 15.19 5.01 2.22
CA TYR A 169 16.04 4.07 1.49
C TYR A 169 16.62 4.67 0.20
N GLY A 170 16.29 5.92 -0.11
CA GLY A 170 16.76 6.65 -1.27
C GLY A 170 16.88 8.14 -0.98
N ALA A 171 16.42 8.97 -1.91
CA ALA A 171 16.41 10.42 -1.78
C ALA A 171 14.96 10.97 -1.72
N ALA A 172 14.73 11.92 -0.80
CA ALA A 172 13.45 12.60 -0.72
C ALA A 172 13.17 13.38 -2.01
N SER A 173 11.88 13.46 -2.37
CA SER A 173 11.39 14.26 -3.50
C SER A 173 10.16 15.04 -3.07
N ALA A 174 9.94 16.21 -3.65
CA ALA A 174 8.73 17.01 -3.43
C ALA A 174 7.45 16.26 -3.85
N ALA A 175 7.54 15.36 -4.83
CA ALA A 175 6.43 14.52 -5.28
C ALA A 175 6.08 13.38 -4.31
N GLY A 176 6.87 13.16 -3.23
CA GLY A 176 6.69 12.07 -2.30
C GLY A 176 7.10 10.70 -2.85
N LEU A 177 6.80 9.65 -2.09
CA LEU A 177 7.14 8.27 -2.43
C LEU A 177 6.33 7.77 -3.64
N GLN A 178 6.99 7.45 -4.74
CA GLN A 178 6.35 6.96 -5.97
C GLN A 178 6.07 5.45 -5.86
N LEU A 179 5.13 5.07 -4.96
CA LEU A 179 4.72 3.69 -4.72
C LEU A 179 3.20 3.62 -4.52
N THR A 180 2.53 2.89 -5.39
CA THR A 180 1.07 2.76 -5.38
C THR A 180 0.63 1.29 -5.47
N ALA A 181 -0.24 0.84 -4.56
CA ALA A 181 -0.92 -0.46 -4.64
C ALA A 181 -2.03 -0.37 -5.69
N VAL A 182 -1.83 -0.99 -6.85
CA VAL A 182 -2.72 -0.82 -8.02
C VAL A 182 -3.69 -1.97 -8.25
N GLU A 183 -3.41 -3.17 -7.70
CA GLU A 183 -4.30 -4.31 -7.85
C GLU A 183 -4.34 -5.16 -6.58
N LEU A 184 -5.56 -5.56 -6.21
CA LEU A 184 -5.86 -6.61 -5.23
C LEU A 184 -6.77 -7.64 -5.88
N ALA A 185 -6.35 -8.93 -5.88
CA ALA A 185 -7.19 -10.01 -6.42
C ALA A 185 -7.21 -11.21 -5.47
N PHE A 186 -8.39 -11.77 -5.25
CA PHE A 186 -8.61 -12.89 -4.32
C PHE A 186 -9.93 -13.61 -4.56
N GLN A 187 -10.04 -14.82 -4.02
CA GLN A 187 -11.31 -15.51 -3.86
C GLN A 187 -12.01 -14.98 -2.61
N CYS A 188 -13.14 -14.29 -2.77
CA CYS A 188 -13.84 -13.67 -1.64
C CYS A 188 -14.32 -14.74 -0.63
N PRO A 189 -13.90 -14.70 0.63
CA PRO A 189 -14.28 -15.71 1.62
C PRO A 189 -15.76 -15.64 2.00
N VAL A 190 -16.40 -14.49 1.77
CA VAL A 190 -17.82 -14.26 2.07
C VAL A 190 -18.72 -14.77 0.95
N THR A 191 -18.41 -14.43 -0.31
CA THR A 191 -19.26 -14.73 -1.47
C THR A 191 -18.77 -15.92 -2.29
N ARG A 192 -17.55 -16.39 -2.04
CA ARG A 192 -16.83 -17.43 -2.81
C ARG A 192 -16.62 -17.09 -4.30
N LYS A 193 -16.81 -15.81 -4.68
CA LYS A 193 -16.56 -15.32 -6.03
C LYS A 193 -15.18 -14.71 -6.13
N ALA A 194 -14.52 -14.85 -7.28
CA ALA A 194 -13.30 -14.13 -7.58
C ALA A 194 -13.57 -12.63 -7.58
N GLN A 195 -12.70 -11.88 -6.94
CA GLN A 195 -12.72 -10.42 -6.89
C GLN A 195 -11.41 -9.90 -7.43
N VAL A 196 -11.48 -8.87 -8.26
CA VAL A 196 -10.32 -8.15 -8.78
C VAL A 196 -10.64 -6.66 -8.73
N PHE A 197 -9.85 -5.93 -7.96
CA PHE A 197 -9.93 -4.47 -7.86
C PHE A 197 -8.67 -3.89 -8.48
N ARG A 198 -8.83 -2.97 -9.43
CA ARG A 198 -7.74 -2.31 -10.14
C ARG A 198 -7.94 -0.82 -10.16
N LEU A 199 -6.88 -0.07 -9.92
CA LEU A 199 -6.86 1.34 -10.25
C LEU A 199 -6.72 1.52 -11.77
N PRO A 200 -7.32 2.57 -12.34
CA PRO A 200 -7.05 2.95 -13.73
C PRO A 200 -5.53 3.09 -13.96
N GLU A 201 -5.09 2.86 -15.19
CA GLU A 201 -3.69 3.06 -15.55
C GLU A 201 -3.33 4.55 -15.45
N GLN A 202 -2.87 4.95 -14.28
CA GLN A 202 -2.18 6.22 -14.07
C GLN A 202 -0.68 5.92 -13.98
N ARG A 203 0.12 6.78 -14.61
CA ARG A 203 1.56 6.78 -14.29
C ARG A 203 1.71 7.13 -12.81
N PRO A 204 2.61 6.47 -12.08
CA PRO A 204 2.86 6.74 -10.68
C PRO A 204 3.29 8.18 -10.45
#